data_ed4f68a29cc0a986e66b4995f97c376c
#
_entry.id   ed4f68a29cc0a986e66b4995f97c376c
#
_cell.length_a   1.000
_cell.length_b   1.000
_cell.length_c   1.000
_cell.angle_alpha   90.00
_cell.angle_beta   90.00
_cell.angle_gamma   90.00
#
_symmetry.space_group_name_H-M   'P 1'
#
loop_
_entity.id
_entity.type
_entity.pdbx_description
1 polymer ?
#
loop_
_entity_poly.entity_id
_entity_poly.type
_entity_poly.pdbx_seq_one_letter_code
_entity_poly.pdbx_strand_id
1 'polypeptide(L)'
;VRTALTSAATQLVELFRSHNFTASAIAHRLGTGPHAALFRGEPAAVRRVASDDTAFDFFVRSFLLHDTAPASEWVRWLGQPLVDALTTARSLEPNGTSDDALDPMLRCVIDIRPHVIAGHDRWIFSDADATMAGHIPGKDHVLGVGAASLSLAQSVPSSPVKSLL
;
A
#
# COMPACT_ATOMS: atom_id res chain seq x y z
N VAL A 1 -0.72 -13.94 14.13
CA VAL A 1 -0.55 -12.66 13.41
C VAL A 1 0.16 -12.89 12.08
N ARG A 2 1.37 -13.46 12.03
CA ARG A 2 2.14 -13.65 10.77
C ARG A 2 1.37 -14.44 9.71
N THR A 3 0.73 -15.55 10.04
CA THR A 3 0.00 -16.39 9.08
C THR A 3 -1.22 -15.67 8.49
N ALA A 4 -1.96 -14.92 9.33
CA ALA A 4 -3.10 -14.13 8.89
C ALA A 4 -2.68 -13.02 7.90
N LEU A 5 -1.60 -12.30 8.21
CA LEU A 5 -1.06 -11.28 7.32
C LEU A 5 -0.57 -11.87 5.99
N THR A 6 0.10 -13.03 6.02
CA THR A 6 0.57 -13.71 4.79
C THR A 6 -0.60 -14.07 3.88
N SER A 7 -1.68 -14.61 4.43
CA SER A 7 -2.89 -14.94 3.64
C SER A 7 -3.56 -13.69 3.07
N ALA A 8 -3.71 -12.65 3.89
CA ALA A 8 -4.27 -11.37 3.46
C ALA A 8 -3.40 -10.70 2.37
N ALA A 9 -2.08 -10.74 2.51
CA ALA A 9 -1.15 -10.19 1.52
C ALA A 9 -1.27 -10.89 0.16
N THR A 10 -1.44 -12.23 0.15
CA THR A 10 -1.66 -12.97 -1.10
C THR A 10 -2.95 -12.53 -1.78
N GLN A 11 -4.05 -12.42 -1.03
CA GLN A 11 -5.34 -11.98 -1.58
C GLN A 11 -5.28 -10.53 -2.08
N LEU A 12 -4.60 -9.63 -1.33
CA LEU A 12 -4.38 -8.25 -1.78
C LEU A 12 -3.60 -8.19 -3.08
N VAL A 13 -2.54 -8.98 -3.24
CA VAL A 13 -1.74 -9.01 -4.47
C VAL A 13 -2.58 -9.49 -5.66
N GLU A 14 -3.45 -10.48 -5.47
CA GLU A 14 -4.38 -10.92 -6.52
C GLU A 14 -5.37 -9.83 -6.89
N LEU A 15 -5.91 -9.13 -5.90
CA LEU A 15 -6.82 -8.00 -6.10
C LEU A 15 -6.11 -6.85 -6.83
N PHE A 16 -4.89 -6.50 -6.44
CA PHE A 16 -4.09 -5.46 -7.10
C PHE A 16 -3.79 -5.81 -8.56
N ARG A 17 -3.48 -7.07 -8.86
CA ARG A 17 -3.30 -7.55 -10.24
C ARG A 17 -4.58 -7.42 -11.07
N SER A 18 -5.72 -7.82 -10.52
CA SER A 18 -7.01 -7.77 -11.22
C SER A 18 -7.44 -6.34 -11.57
N HIS A 19 -7.00 -5.36 -10.78
CA HIS A 19 -7.25 -3.93 -11.00
C HIS A 19 -6.06 -3.19 -11.61
N ASN A 20 -5.03 -3.90 -12.07
CA ASN A 20 -3.81 -3.31 -12.65
C ASN A 20 -3.14 -2.26 -11.74
N PHE A 21 -3.20 -2.45 -10.41
CA PHE A 21 -2.56 -1.55 -9.44
C PHE A 21 -1.05 -1.80 -9.40
N THR A 22 -0.34 -1.29 -10.41
CA THR A 22 1.10 -1.45 -10.63
C THR A 22 1.82 -0.11 -10.59
N ALA A 23 3.15 -0.11 -10.45
CA ALA A 23 3.95 1.12 -10.43
C ALA A 23 3.77 1.93 -11.72
N SER A 24 3.74 1.27 -12.88
CA SER A 24 3.56 1.93 -14.17
C SER A 24 2.14 2.50 -14.36
N ALA A 25 1.11 1.77 -13.93
CA ALA A 25 -0.26 2.24 -14.01
C ALA A 25 -0.51 3.44 -13.08
N ILE A 26 0.10 3.45 -11.87
CA ILE A 26 0.04 4.60 -10.96
C ILE A 26 0.71 5.81 -11.59
N ALA A 27 1.92 5.66 -12.15
CA ALA A 27 2.62 6.75 -12.81
C ALA A 27 1.80 7.31 -14.01
N HIS A 28 1.18 6.43 -14.80
CA HIS A 28 0.32 6.81 -15.90
C HIS A 28 -0.95 7.56 -15.44
N ARG A 29 -1.64 7.03 -14.42
CA ARG A 29 -2.88 7.60 -13.87
C ARG A 29 -2.65 8.97 -13.24
N LEU A 30 -1.58 9.13 -12.47
CA LEU A 30 -1.29 10.38 -11.79
C LEU A 30 -0.67 11.44 -12.71
N GLY A 31 0.07 11.02 -13.73
CA GLY A 31 0.89 11.93 -14.54
C GLY A 31 2.13 12.43 -13.78
N THR A 32 3.04 13.10 -14.47
CA THR A 32 4.37 13.45 -13.95
C THR A 32 4.35 14.27 -12.67
N GLY A 33 3.52 15.31 -12.60
CA GLY A 33 3.48 16.23 -11.45
C GLY A 33 2.98 15.56 -10.15
N PRO A 34 1.74 15.04 -10.11
CA PRO A 34 1.19 14.34 -8.95
C PRO A 34 1.96 13.07 -8.59
N HIS A 35 2.49 12.32 -9.57
CA HIS A 35 3.35 11.17 -9.29
C HIS A 35 4.63 11.58 -8.55
N ALA A 36 5.30 12.65 -8.98
CA ALA A 36 6.45 13.20 -8.26
C ALA A 36 6.06 13.73 -6.86
N ALA A 37 4.87 14.33 -6.73
CA ALA A 37 4.34 14.82 -5.46
C ALA A 37 4.11 13.69 -4.43
N LEU A 38 3.73 12.49 -4.90
CA LEU A 38 3.60 11.30 -4.05
C LEU A 38 4.91 10.99 -3.30
N PHE A 39 6.05 11.09 -3.99
CA PHE A 39 7.36 10.82 -3.38
C PHE A 39 7.90 11.97 -2.52
N ARG A 40 7.34 13.19 -2.67
CA ARG A 40 7.68 14.33 -1.81
C ARG A 40 6.77 14.48 -0.59
N GLY A 41 5.79 13.56 -0.40
CA GLY A 41 4.82 13.67 0.68
C GLY A 41 3.83 14.83 0.51
N GLU A 42 3.47 15.16 -0.74
CA GLU A 42 2.50 16.21 -1.09
C GLU A 42 1.16 15.60 -1.52
N PRO A 43 0.34 15.08 -0.60
CA PRO A 43 -0.82 14.27 -0.93
C PRO A 43 -1.95 15.03 -1.65
N ALA A 44 -2.02 16.36 -1.50
CA ALA A 44 -3.11 17.16 -2.07
C ALA A 44 -3.17 17.08 -3.61
N ALA A 45 -2.02 17.06 -4.29
CA ALA A 45 -1.96 16.92 -5.73
C ALA A 45 -2.41 15.53 -6.20
N VAL A 46 -2.05 14.50 -5.45
CA VAL A 46 -2.45 13.11 -5.73
C VAL A 46 -3.96 12.93 -5.54
N ARG A 47 -4.52 13.40 -4.41
CA ARG A 47 -5.97 13.31 -4.12
C ARG A 47 -6.83 13.96 -5.19
N ARG A 48 -6.35 15.08 -5.77
CA ARG A 48 -7.07 15.77 -6.84
C ARG A 48 -7.23 14.91 -8.09
N VAL A 49 -6.23 14.11 -8.41
CA VAL A 49 -6.23 13.24 -9.59
C VAL A 49 -6.87 11.90 -9.29
N ALA A 50 -6.53 11.28 -8.15
CA ALA A 50 -7.10 10.01 -7.71
C ALA A 50 -8.45 10.22 -6.99
N SER A 51 -9.42 10.84 -7.65
CA SER A 51 -10.72 11.24 -7.08
C SER A 51 -11.92 10.50 -7.67
N ASP A 52 -11.70 9.64 -8.66
CA ASP A 52 -12.78 8.88 -9.29
C ASP A 52 -13.27 7.76 -8.35
N ASP A 53 -14.54 7.36 -8.51
CA ASP A 53 -15.14 6.23 -7.78
C ASP A 53 -14.76 4.90 -8.44
N THR A 54 -13.47 4.57 -8.36
CA THR A 54 -12.88 3.35 -8.89
C THR A 54 -12.06 2.63 -7.85
N ALA A 55 -11.93 1.30 -7.96
CA ALA A 55 -11.06 0.51 -7.09
C ALA A 55 -9.60 1.02 -7.15
N PHE A 56 -9.13 1.40 -8.34
CA PHE A 56 -7.77 1.89 -8.53
C PHE A 56 -7.50 3.17 -7.71
N ASP A 57 -8.36 4.17 -7.84
CA ASP A 57 -8.22 5.44 -7.12
C ASP A 57 -8.42 5.26 -5.61
N PHE A 58 -9.33 4.35 -5.21
CA PHE A 58 -9.44 3.92 -3.82
C PHE A 58 -8.12 3.35 -3.30
N PHE A 59 -7.46 2.45 -4.05
CA PHE A 59 -6.18 1.87 -3.63
C PHE A 59 -5.08 2.93 -3.54
N VAL A 60 -5.04 3.89 -4.47
CA VAL A 60 -4.10 5.02 -4.38
C VAL A 60 -4.31 5.80 -3.08
N ARG A 61 -5.55 6.18 -2.79
CA ARG A 61 -5.86 6.96 -1.57
C ARG A 61 -5.57 6.15 -0.29
N SER A 62 -5.99 4.90 -0.26
CA SER A 62 -5.97 4.08 0.96
C SER A 62 -4.61 3.48 1.28
N PHE A 63 -3.85 3.03 0.27
CA PHE A 63 -2.57 2.34 0.49
C PHE A 63 -1.35 3.22 0.26
N LEU A 64 -1.43 4.28 -0.56
CA LEU A 64 -0.30 5.17 -0.79
C LEU A 64 -0.39 6.49 -0.02
N LEU A 65 -1.61 6.99 0.23
CA LEU A 65 -1.82 8.23 0.99
C LEU A 65 -2.29 7.96 2.42
N HIS A 66 -2.66 6.72 2.73
CA HIS A 66 -3.22 6.31 4.03
C HIS A 66 -4.45 7.13 4.43
N ASP A 67 -5.27 7.49 3.44
CA ASP A 67 -6.52 8.19 3.69
C ASP A 67 -7.50 7.26 4.44
N THR A 68 -8.30 7.86 5.30
CA THR A 68 -9.41 7.15 5.95
C THR A 68 -10.58 7.00 4.99
N ALA A 69 -11.29 5.87 5.09
CA ALA A 69 -12.52 5.63 4.38
C ALA A 69 -13.51 4.88 5.27
N PRO A 70 -14.83 4.98 5.03
CA PRO A 70 -15.84 4.19 5.72
C PRO A 70 -15.60 2.69 5.55
N ALA A 71 -15.93 1.88 6.57
CA ALA A 71 -15.80 0.42 6.50
C ALA A 71 -16.58 -0.16 5.30
N SER A 72 -17.74 0.40 4.97
CA SER A 72 -18.54 0.03 3.80
C SER A 72 -17.77 0.21 2.49
N GLU A 73 -16.97 1.25 2.33
CA GLU A 73 -16.14 1.46 1.13
C GLU A 73 -15.00 0.44 1.06
N TRP A 74 -14.35 0.13 2.19
CA TRP A 74 -13.36 -0.94 2.26
C TRP A 74 -13.97 -2.29 1.87
N VAL A 75 -15.16 -2.62 2.38
CA VAL A 75 -15.88 -3.87 2.03
C VAL A 75 -16.28 -3.90 0.56
N ARG A 76 -16.70 -2.77 0.00
CA ARG A 76 -17.06 -2.66 -1.41
C ARG A 76 -15.91 -3.06 -2.33
N TRP A 77 -14.69 -2.62 -2.02
CA TRP A 77 -13.54 -2.83 -2.90
C TRP A 77 -12.69 -4.06 -2.58
N LEU A 78 -12.63 -4.46 -1.31
CA LEU A 78 -11.80 -5.58 -0.88
C LEU A 78 -12.62 -6.86 -0.60
N GLY A 79 -13.90 -6.70 -0.32
CA GLY A 79 -14.74 -7.78 0.22
C GLY A 79 -14.58 -7.97 1.73
N GLN A 80 -15.66 -8.36 2.40
CA GLN A 80 -15.69 -8.54 3.86
C GLN A 80 -14.58 -9.47 4.39
N PRO A 81 -14.31 -10.66 3.77
CA PRO A 81 -13.28 -11.57 4.30
C PRO A 81 -11.88 -10.94 4.37
N LEU A 82 -11.52 -10.11 3.37
CA LEU A 82 -10.21 -9.46 3.35
C LEU A 82 -10.12 -8.31 4.35
N VAL A 83 -11.19 -7.53 4.52
CA VAL A 83 -11.30 -6.50 5.55
C VAL A 83 -11.15 -7.12 6.94
N ASP A 84 -11.82 -8.22 7.23
CA ASP A 84 -11.70 -8.94 8.51
C ASP A 84 -10.28 -9.46 8.76
N ALA A 85 -9.65 -10.01 7.73
CA ALA A 85 -8.28 -10.51 7.80
C ALA A 85 -7.27 -9.40 8.08
N LEU A 86 -7.40 -8.23 7.41
CA LEU A 86 -6.54 -7.07 7.62
C LEU A 86 -6.74 -6.44 9.02
N THR A 87 -7.98 -6.38 9.49
CA THR A 87 -8.30 -5.90 10.84
C THR A 87 -7.73 -6.85 11.91
N THR A 88 -7.88 -8.16 11.72
CA THR A 88 -7.28 -9.17 12.61
C THR A 88 -5.75 -9.09 12.64
N ALA A 89 -5.14 -8.78 11.49
CA ALA A 89 -3.70 -8.58 11.36
C ALA A 89 -3.23 -7.21 11.90
N ARG A 90 -4.14 -6.33 12.32
CA ARG A 90 -3.88 -4.94 12.72
C ARG A 90 -3.20 -4.13 11.62
N SER A 91 -3.51 -4.43 10.37
CA SER A 91 -3.07 -3.67 9.19
C SER A 91 -4.12 -2.67 8.75
N LEU A 92 -5.35 -2.83 9.21
CA LEU A 92 -6.47 -1.93 9.05
C LEU A 92 -7.06 -1.63 10.42
N GLU A 93 -7.10 -0.35 10.81
CA GLU A 93 -7.51 0.08 12.14
C GLU A 93 -8.55 1.20 12.07
N PRO A 94 -9.44 1.29 13.06
CA PRO A 94 -10.32 2.46 13.20
C PRO A 94 -9.49 3.74 13.34
N ASN A 95 -9.89 4.79 12.63
CA ASN A 95 -9.22 6.09 12.69
C ASN A 95 -10.23 7.24 12.58
N GLY A 96 -10.31 8.02 13.61
CA GLY A 96 -11.24 9.13 13.72
C GLY A 96 -12.50 8.78 14.52
N THR A 97 -13.24 9.81 14.83
CA THR A 97 -14.59 9.70 15.39
C THR A 97 -15.56 9.64 14.22
N SER A 98 -16.06 8.45 13.91
CA SER A 98 -17.25 8.36 13.07
C SER A 98 -18.44 8.71 13.97
N ASP A 99 -19.25 9.68 13.57
CA ASP A 99 -20.55 9.92 14.21
C ASP A 99 -21.52 8.75 13.94
N ASP A 100 -21.19 7.90 12.97
CA ASP A 100 -21.89 6.66 12.64
C ASP A 100 -21.12 5.44 13.20
N ALA A 101 -21.59 4.93 14.34
CA ALA A 101 -21.03 3.73 14.96
C ALA A 101 -21.22 2.45 14.09
N LEU A 102 -22.12 2.49 13.09
CA LEU A 102 -22.41 1.35 12.20
C LEU A 102 -21.47 1.30 10.99
N ASP A 103 -20.84 2.44 10.62
CA ASP A 103 -19.88 2.51 9.51
C ASP A 103 -18.60 3.25 9.94
N PRO A 104 -17.74 2.62 10.75
CA PRO A 104 -16.56 3.28 11.29
C PRO A 104 -15.56 3.64 10.19
N MET A 105 -14.88 4.78 10.37
CA MET A 105 -13.77 5.16 9.52
C MET A 105 -12.57 4.27 9.79
N LEU A 106 -12.02 3.65 8.75
CA LEU A 106 -10.85 2.78 8.81
C LEU A 106 -9.67 3.38 8.05
N ARG A 107 -8.46 3.04 8.48
CA ARG A 107 -7.21 3.42 7.83
C ARG A 107 -6.25 2.23 7.76
N CYS A 108 -5.58 2.07 6.63
CA CYS A 108 -4.44 1.17 6.52
C CYS A 108 -3.23 1.76 7.23
N VAL A 109 -2.61 1.00 8.13
CA VAL A 109 -1.47 1.43 8.96
C VAL A 109 -0.14 0.81 8.53
N ILE A 110 -0.15 0.02 7.45
CA ILE A 110 1.05 -0.49 6.80
C ILE A 110 1.21 0.15 5.43
N ASP A 111 2.45 0.35 5.00
CA ASP A 111 2.74 0.85 3.65
C ASP A 111 2.74 -0.32 2.65
N ILE A 112 2.03 -0.15 1.53
CA ILE A 112 1.97 -1.15 0.46
C ILE A 112 2.24 -0.46 -0.86
N ARG A 113 3.43 -0.68 -1.42
CA ARG A 113 3.84 -0.01 -2.66
C ARG A 113 4.20 -1.00 -3.76
N PRO A 114 3.66 -0.80 -4.97
CA PRO A 114 4.12 -1.55 -6.13
C PRO A 114 5.46 -1.00 -6.62
N HIS A 115 6.35 -1.93 -6.98
CA HIS A 115 7.66 -1.66 -7.56
C HIS A 115 7.91 -2.60 -8.74
N VAL A 116 8.74 -2.17 -9.69
CA VAL A 116 9.29 -3.06 -10.71
C VAL A 116 10.66 -3.53 -10.25
N ILE A 117 10.81 -4.83 -9.97
CA ILE A 117 12.06 -5.44 -9.54
C ILE A 117 12.39 -6.59 -10.48
N ALA A 118 13.56 -6.55 -11.09
CA ALA A 118 14.00 -7.52 -12.10
C ALA A 118 12.97 -7.73 -13.24
N GLY A 119 12.34 -6.65 -13.69
CA GLY A 119 11.35 -6.66 -14.78
C GLY A 119 9.97 -7.19 -14.38
N HIS A 120 9.72 -7.43 -13.11
CA HIS A 120 8.44 -7.93 -12.60
C HIS A 120 7.80 -6.97 -11.62
N ASP A 121 6.47 -6.84 -11.68
CA ASP A 121 5.71 -6.13 -10.66
C ASP A 121 5.78 -6.88 -9.32
N ARG A 122 6.10 -6.14 -8.26
CA ARG A 122 6.18 -6.61 -6.88
C ARG A 122 5.47 -5.62 -5.98
N TRP A 123 4.68 -6.10 -5.04
CA TRP A 123 4.07 -5.28 -3.99
C TRP A 123 4.83 -5.50 -2.71
N ILE A 124 5.43 -4.42 -2.22
CA ILE A 124 6.24 -4.45 -1.00
C ILE A 124 5.38 -3.98 0.15
N PHE A 125 5.33 -4.80 1.19
CA PHE A 125 4.64 -4.53 2.44
C PHE A 125 5.68 -4.15 3.49
N SER A 126 5.51 -3.00 4.10
CA SER A 126 6.40 -2.49 5.13
C SER A 126 5.61 -1.78 6.22
N ASP A 127 6.27 -1.46 7.32
CA ASP A 127 5.66 -0.57 8.31
C ASP A 127 5.49 0.83 7.72
N ALA A 128 4.54 1.57 8.28
CA ALA A 128 4.30 2.95 7.86
C ALA A 128 5.57 3.79 7.99
N ASP A 129 5.82 4.63 6.99
CA ASP A 129 6.95 5.55 6.98
C ASP A 129 6.84 6.54 8.16
N ALA A 130 7.98 6.96 8.69
CA ALA A 130 8.10 8.01 9.72
C ALA A 130 7.51 9.36 9.27
N THR A 131 7.27 9.55 7.98
CA THR A 131 6.54 10.72 7.43
C THR A 131 5.05 10.69 7.75
N MET A 132 4.49 9.55 8.14
CA MET A 132 3.12 9.48 8.63
C MET A 132 3.01 10.13 10.00
N ALA A 133 2.10 11.09 10.13
CA ALA A 133 1.86 11.81 11.38
C ALA A 133 1.56 10.83 12.53
N GLY A 134 2.36 10.90 13.59
CA GLY A 134 2.19 10.10 14.79
C GLY A 134 2.84 8.71 14.78
N HIS A 135 3.52 8.30 13.71
CA HIS A 135 4.26 7.04 13.69
C HIS A 135 5.67 7.24 14.28
N ILE A 136 5.98 6.50 15.34
CA ILE A 136 7.33 6.43 15.92
C ILE A 136 7.89 5.04 15.60
N PRO A 137 8.95 4.93 14.76
CA PRO A 137 9.53 3.65 14.42
C PRO A 137 10.01 2.89 15.68
N GLY A 138 9.54 1.66 15.85
CA GLY A 138 10.03 0.75 16.89
C GLY A 138 11.34 0.09 16.49
N LYS A 139 11.95 -0.65 17.41
CA LYS A 139 13.20 -1.41 17.15
C LYS A 139 13.04 -2.52 16.10
N ASP A 140 11.83 -3.00 15.90
CA ASP A 140 11.50 -4.05 14.93
C ASP A 140 10.87 -3.48 13.64
N HIS A 141 11.08 -2.18 13.38
CA HIS A 141 10.53 -1.47 12.24
C HIS A 141 11.07 -2.00 10.92
N VAL A 142 10.16 -2.39 10.02
CA VAL A 142 10.47 -2.87 8.68
C VAL A 142 10.39 -1.69 7.70
N LEU A 143 11.53 -1.23 7.26
CA LEU A 143 11.61 -0.15 6.27
C LEU A 143 11.05 -0.57 4.92
N GLY A 144 10.38 0.36 4.26
CA GLY A 144 10.01 0.25 2.85
C GLY A 144 11.23 0.26 1.92
N VAL A 145 10.98 -0.03 0.65
CA VAL A 145 12.04 -0.05 -0.37
C VAL A 145 12.39 1.36 -0.80
N GLY A 146 13.57 1.82 -0.41
CA GLY A 146 14.14 3.09 -0.85
C GLY A 146 15.02 2.94 -2.10
N ALA A 147 15.53 4.07 -2.61
CA ALA A 147 16.37 4.12 -3.81
C ALA A 147 17.62 3.22 -3.69
N ALA A 148 18.26 3.16 -2.51
CA ALA A 148 19.42 2.31 -2.25
C ALA A 148 19.09 0.82 -2.39
N SER A 149 17.94 0.39 -1.85
CA SER A 149 17.46 -1.00 -1.95
C SER A 149 17.16 -1.38 -3.40
N LEU A 150 16.56 -0.48 -4.19
CA LEU A 150 16.30 -0.70 -5.61
C LEU A 150 17.62 -0.79 -6.41
N SER A 151 18.57 0.09 -6.14
CA SER A 151 19.90 0.05 -6.79
C SER A 151 20.62 -1.25 -6.48
N LEU A 152 20.58 -1.72 -5.23
CA LEU A 152 21.16 -3.00 -4.84
C LEU A 152 20.46 -4.16 -5.56
N ALA A 153 19.15 -4.21 -5.58
CA ALA A 153 18.38 -5.25 -6.26
C ALA A 153 18.67 -5.30 -7.77
N GLN A 154 18.90 -4.15 -8.41
CA GLN A 154 19.30 -4.05 -9.82
C GLN A 154 20.73 -4.49 -10.07
N SER A 155 21.60 -4.39 -9.07
CA SER A 155 23.03 -4.76 -9.15
C SER A 155 23.26 -6.24 -8.91
N VAL A 156 22.28 -6.97 -8.38
CA VAL A 156 22.39 -8.41 -8.16
C VAL A 156 22.32 -9.14 -9.50
N PRO A 157 23.32 -9.98 -9.85
CA PRO A 157 23.27 -10.78 -11.06
C PRO A 157 22.04 -11.69 -11.06
N SER A 158 21.26 -11.68 -12.13
CA SER A 158 20.09 -12.55 -12.29
C SER A 158 20.43 -13.95 -12.80
N SER A 159 21.72 -14.23 -13.01
CA SER A 159 22.18 -15.57 -13.44
C SER A 159 21.99 -16.61 -12.32
N PRO A 160 21.56 -17.84 -12.67
CA PRO A 160 21.44 -18.91 -11.69
C PRO A 160 22.78 -19.17 -11.01
N VAL A 161 22.81 -19.15 -9.69
CA VAL A 161 23.98 -19.49 -8.87
C VAL A 161 23.71 -20.76 -8.07
N LYS A 162 24.77 -21.59 -7.87
CA LYS A 162 24.63 -22.84 -7.12
C LYS A 162 24.50 -22.64 -5.60
N SER A 163 24.99 -21.51 -5.08
CA SER A 163 24.83 -21.10 -3.69
C SER A 163 25.06 -19.61 -3.54
N LEU A 164 24.45 -19.02 -2.52
CA LEU A 164 24.74 -17.67 -2.01
C LEU A 164 25.46 -17.84 -0.66
N LEU A 165 26.53 -17.09 -0.48
CA LEU A 165 27.25 -17.01 0.79
C LEU A 165 26.52 -16.01 1.72
#